data_a93f7111b1fd656b84c5bd4e12cb3943
#
_entry.id   a93f7111b1fd656b84c5bd4e12cb3943
#
_cell.length_a   1.000
_cell.length_b   1.000
_cell.length_c   1.000
_cell.angle_alpha   90.00
_cell.angle_beta   90.00
_cell.angle_gamma   90.00
#
_symmetry.space_group_name_H-M   'P 1'
#
loop_
_entity.id
_entity.type
_entity.pdbx_description
1 polymer ?
#
loop_
_entity_poly.entity_id
_entity_poly.type
_entity_poly.pdbx_seq_one_letter_code
_entity_poly.pdbx_strand_id
1 'polypeptide(L)'
;NLPALNGSSLTSLTSANLTGALPAIDGSNLTGIAGTPAGVVIYHAANTAPTGFIKANGASISTSTYSDLFAVIGYTFGGSGGSFNVPDLRGEFLRGWDDGRGVDSGRNFGSSQTDDFKSHTHTITTRQSTTNSATSGVGAGNQNVNSTRSTNSTGGTETRPRNVALLACIKY
;
A
#
# COMPACT_ATOMS: atom_id res chain seq x y z
N ASN A 1 47.81 -6.79 37.68
CA ASN A 1 47.06 -5.94 36.73
C ASN A 1 47.85 -5.87 35.43
N LEU A 2 47.34 -6.48 34.38
CA LEU A 2 47.83 -6.26 33.05
C LEU A 2 47.48 -4.83 32.63
N PRO A 3 48.40 -4.06 32.02
CA PRO A 3 48.07 -2.73 31.51
C PRO A 3 46.97 -2.84 30.48
N ALA A 4 46.08 -1.84 30.42
CA ALA A 4 45.03 -1.77 29.42
C ALA A 4 45.65 -1.87 28.00
N LEU A 5 45.53 -3.00 27.38
CA LEU A 5 45.97 -3.21 26.00
C LEU A 5 45.06 -2.43 25.07
N ASN A 6 45.62 -1.45 24.39
CA ASN A 6 44.96 -0.76 23.29
C ASN A 6 44.79 -1.77 22.16
N GLY A 7 43.53 -2.09 21.80
CA GLY A 7 43.21 -3.06 20.75
C GLY A 7 43.62 -2.68 19.33
N SER A 8 44.26 -1.51 19.13
CA SER A 8 44.65 -1.00 17.79
C SER A 8 45.69 -1.88 17.05
N SER A 9 46.34 -2.82 17.74
CA SER A 9 47.29 -3.76 17.15
C SER A 9 46.73 -5.19 17.00
N LEU A 10 45.47 -5.41 17.35
CA LEU A 10 44.81 -6.72 17.20
C LEU A 10 44.34 -6.90 15.76
N THR A 11 45.16 -7.57 14.95
CA THR A 11 44.78 -8.00 13.60
C THR A 11 44.33 -9.45 13.65
N SER A 12 43.29 -9.79 12.89
CA SER A 12 42.79 -11.19 12.71
C SER A 12 42.07 -11.77 13.96
N LEU A 13 41.19 -10.97 14.62
CA LEU A 13 40.24 -11.51 15.58
C LEU A 13 39.15 -12.28 14.86
N THR A 14 39.15 -13.61 14.99
CA THR A 14 38.04 -14.44 14.54
C THR A 14 36.99 -14.57 15.64
N SER A 15 35.72 -14.78 15.30
CA SER A 15 34.61 -14.96 16.26
C SER A 15 34.87 -16.09 17.26
N ALA A 16 35.68 -17.09 16.91
CA ALA A 16 36.09 -18.20 17.79
C ALA A 16 37.01 -17.74 18.97
N ASN A 17 37.68 -16.60 18.84
CA ASN A 17 38.60 -16.05 19.85
C ASN A 17 37.93 -15.01 20.76
N LEU A 18 36.65 -14.70 20.55
CA LEU A 18 35.88 -13.76 21.36
C LEU A 18 35.01 -14.57 22.34
N THR A 19 35.43 -14.71 23.57
CA THR A 19 34.66 -15.37 24.63
C THR A 19 34.14 -14.31 25.62
N GLY A 20 32.87 -14.37 25.97
CA GLY A 20 32.20 -13.45 26.89
C GLY A 20 31.23 -12.49 26.22
N ALA A 21 30.38 -11.84 27.02
CA ALA A 21 29.48 -10.79 26.47
C ALA A 21 30.34 -9.58 26.08
N LEU A 22 30.23 -9.18 24.81
CA LEU A 22 30.79 -7.88 24.40
C LEU A 22 30.10 -6.77 25.16
N PRO A 23 30.82 -5.73 25.62
CA PRO A 23 30.21 -4.52 26.16
C PRO A 23 29.19 -4.00 25.14
N ALA A 24 28.12 -3.33 25.58
CA ALA A 24 27.17 -2.68 24.67
C ALA A 24 27.95 -1.72 23.76
N ILE A 25 28.29 -2.17 22.57
CA ILE A 25 28.99 -1.38 21.57
C ILE A 25 27.88 -0.69 20.75
N ASP A 26 27.96 0.65 20.68
CA ASP A 26 27.22 1.40 19.70
C ASP A 26 27.57 0.86 18.30
N GLY A 27 26.58 0.26 17.66
CA GLY A 27 26.76 -0.35 16.33
C GLY A 27 26.97 0.65 15.19
N SER A 28 27.10 1.94 15.48
CA SER A 28 27.20 3.02 14.48
C SER A 28 28.40 2.87 13.52
N ASN A 29 29.45 2.17 13.95
CA ASN A 29 30.66 1.89 13.15
C ASN A 29 30.71 0.45 12.57
N LEU A 30 29.68 -0.34 12.76
CA LEU A 30 29.61 -1.68 12.19
C LEU A 30 29.21 -1.57 10.72
N THR A 31 30.13 -1.78 9.80
CA THR A 31 29.86 -1.86 8.36
C THR A 31 29.57 -3.32 7.94
N GLY A 32 28.67 -3.50 7.00
CA GLY A 32 28.30 -4.82 6.49
C GLY A 32 27.21 -5.56 7.25
N ILE A 33 26.56 -4.91 8.24
CA ILE A 33 25.32 -5.43 8.81
C ILE A 33 24.18 -5.06 7.88
N ALA A 34 23.57 -6.06 7.25
CA ALA A 34 22.37 -5.88 6.43
C ALA A 34 21.19 -5.49 7.33
N GLY A 35 20.99 -4.19 7.54
CA GLY A 35 19.76 -3.64 8.15
C GLY A 35 18.60 -3.70 7.16
N THR A 36 17.42 -3.26 7.60
CA THR A 36 16.29 -3.06 6.68
C THR A 36 16.68 -2.02 5.61
N PRO A 37 16.68 -2.37 4.32
CA PRO A 37 17.10 -1.45 3.28
C PRO A 37 16.13 -0.26 3.14
N ALA A 38 16.60 0.87 2.65
CA ALA A 38 15.77 2.02 2.32
C ALA A 38 14.68 1.63 1.31
N GLY A 39 13.51 2.26 1.40
CA GLY A 39 12.37 1.97 0.53
C GLY A 39 11.45 0.84 1.01
N VAL A 40 11.83 0.06 2.03
CA VAL A 40 10.92 -0.94 2.62
C VAL A 40 9.76 -0.25 3.32
N VAL A 41 8.55 -0.68 3.00
CA VAL A 41 7.30 -0.20 3.62
C VAL A 41 6.84 -1.18 4.69
N ILE A 42 6.45 -0.65 5.84
CA ILE A 42 5.88 -1.41 6.95
C ILE A 42 4.57 -0.77 7.43
N TYR A 43 3.71 -1.58 8.06
CA TYR A 43 2.59 -1.09 8.87
C TYR A 43 2.96 -1.15 10.34
N HIS A 44 2.88 -0.01 11.03
CA HIS A 44 3.25 0.13 12.43
C HIS A 44 2.00 0.33 13.31
N ALA A 45 1.95 -0.38 14.44
CA ALA A 45 0.78 -0.37 15.33
C ALA A 45 0.69 0.88 16.25
N ALA A 46 1.65 1.82 16.16
CA ALA A 46 1.59 3.11 16.85
C ALA A 46 1.32 4.25 15.85
N ASN A 47 0.88 5.40 16.35
CA ASN A 47 0.56 6.58 15.54
C ASN A 47 1.78 7.46 15.18
N THR A 48 2.97 7.05 15.61
CA THR A 48 4.27 7.70 15.32
C THR A 48 5.16 6.72 14.59
N ALA A 49 5.94 7.19 13.61
CA ALA A 49 6.88 6.34 12.89
C ALA A 49 8.01 5.88 13.83
N PRO A 50 8.44 4.60 13.78
CA PRO A 50 9.57 4.12 14.54
C PRO A 50 10.90 4.72 14.03
N THR A 51 11.96 4.65 14.86
CA THR A 51 13.29 5.14 14.48
C THR A 51 13.76 4.53 13.16
N GLY A 52 14.29 5.37 12.28
CA GLY A 52 14.75 4.97 10.95
C GLY A 52 13.64 4.87 9.89
N PHE A 53 12.40 5.22 10.24
CA PHE A 53 11.27 5.27 9.32
C PHE A 53 10.58 6.64 9.37
N ILE A 54 9.94 7.01 8.27
CA ILE A 54 9.05 8.18 8.18
C ILE A 54 7.67 7.75 7.73
N LYS A 55 6.66 8.59 7.98
CA LYS A 55 5.28 8.32 7.55
C LYS A 55 5.18 8.32 6.03
N ALA A 56 4.53 7.31 5.47
CA ALA A 56 4.19 7.26 4.05
C ALA A 56 2.88 8.04 3.80
N ASN A 57 2.97 9.37 3.83
CA ASN A 57 1.84 10.30 3.84
C ASN A 57 1.89 11.36 2.73
N GLY A 58 2.67 11.11 1.68
CA GLY A 58 2.82 12.03 0.54
C GLY A 58 3.69 13.26 0.81
N ALA A 59 4.35 13.34 1.97
CA ALA A 59 5.17 14.49 2.34
C ALA A 59 6.33 14.69 1.37
N SER A 60 6.63 15.97 1.08
CA SER A 60 7.83 16.37 0.35
C SER A 60 9.01 16.46 1.31
N ILE A 61 10.09 15.77 0.99
CA ILE A 61 11.30 15.65 1.83
C ILE A 61 12.56 15.94 1.02
N SER A 62 13.65 16.27 1.72
CA SER A 62 14.92 16.66 1.11
C SER A 62 15.67 15.48 0.49
N THR A 63 16.13 15.61 -0.76
CA THR A 63 16.97 14.62 -1.44
C THR A 63 18.33 14.42 -0.76
N SER A 64 18.89 15.48 -0.16
CA SER A 64 20.19 15.39 0.52
C SER A 64 20.10 14.78 1.91
N THR A 65 19.01 15.05 2.66
CA THR A 65 18.81 14.49 4.01
C THR A 65 18.44 13.01 3.96
N TYR A 66 17.68 12.61 2.92
CA TYR A 66 17.18 11.24 2.73
C TYR A 66 17.75 10.61 1.45
N SER A 67 19.07 10.74 1.29
CA SER A 67 19.78 10.34 0.07
C SER A 67 19.59 8.88 -0.30
N ASP A 68 19.61 7.98 0.69
CA ASP A 68 19.46 6.54 0.47
C ASP A 68 18.05 6.19 0.00
N LEU A 69 17.03 6.81 0.58
CA LEU A 69 15.66 6.65 0.13
C LEU A 69 15.45 7.26 -1.25
N PHE A 70 16.03 8.44 -1.52
CA PHE A 70 15.96 9.06 -2.84
C PHE A 70 16.63 8.21 -3.93
N ALA A 71 17.74 7.56 -3.63
CA ALA A 71 18.40 6.64 -4.55
C ALA A 71 17.50 5.45 -4.96
N VAL A 72 16.58 5.04 -4.08
CA VAL A 72 15.64 3.91 -4.32
C VAL A 72 14.40 4.36 -5.07
N ILE A 73 13.71 5.40 -4.60
CA ILE A 73 12.39 5.77 -5.14
C ILE A 73 12.41 6.95 -6.11
N GLY A 74 13.47 7.76 -6.12
CA GLY A 74 13.59 8.92 -6.99
C GLY A 74 12.38 9.86 -6.89
N TYR A 75 11.87 10.28 -8.04
CA TYR A 75 10.67 11.12 -8.17
C TYR A 75 9.39 10.31 -8.50
N THR A 76 9.37 9.00 -8.25
CA THR A 76 8.23 8.12 -8.58
C THR A 76 6.90 8.62 -8.01
N PHE A 77 6.91 9.21 -6.82
CA PHE A 77 5.72 9.74 -6.15
C PHE A 77 5.63 11.28 -6.24
N GLY A 78 6.44 11.91 -7.10
CA GLY A 78 6.46 13.34 -7.32
C GLY A 78 7.66 14.06 -6.70
N GLY A 79 7.69 15.38 -6.85
CA GLY A 79 8.82 16.24 -6.46
C GLY A 79 9.71 16.62 -7.63
N SER A 80 10.71 17.47 -7.36
CA SER A 80 11.73 17.87 -8.32
C SER A 80 12.91 18.57 -7.61
N GLY A 81 14.08 18.61 -8.26
CA GLY A 81 15.25 19.33 -7.73
C GLY A 81 15.70 18.80 -6.37
N GLY A 82 15.70 19.64 -5.35
CA GLY A 82 16.18 19.31 -4.00
C GLY A 82 15.17 18.58 -3.10
N SER A 83 13.97 18.26 -3.59
CA SER A 83 12.94 17.58 -2.81
C SER A 83 12.19 16.52 -3.62
N PHE A 84 11.76 15.46 -2.97
CA PHE A 84 10.96 14.37 -3.53
C PHE A 84 9.84 13.97 -2.56
N ASN A 85 8.80 13.32 -3.08
CA ASN A 85 7.67 12.91 -2.25
C ASN A 85 7.80 11.44 -1.87
N VAL A 86 7.45 11.13 -0.61
CA VAL A 86 7.18 9.75 -0.21
C VAL A 86 5.78 9.34 -0.72
N PRO A 87 5.51 8.03 -0.90
CA PRO A 87 4.18 7.59 -1.26
C PRO A 87 3.14 8.03 -0.22
N ASP A 88 1.92 8.35 -0.66
CA ASP A 88 0.77 8.54 0.24
C ASP A 88 -0.04 7.24 0.29
N LEU A 89 0.12 6.50 1.39
CA LEU A 89 -0.52 5.21 1.59
C LEU A 89 -1.69 5.29 2.60
N ARG A 90 -2.10 6.50 2.96
CA ARG A 90 -3.21 6.71 3.90
C ARG A 90 -4.53 6.33 3.25
N GLY A 91 -5.24 5.37 3.86
CA GLY A 91 -6.52 4.87 3.34
C GLY A 91 -6.40 3.91 2.15
N GLU A 92 -5.20 3.55 1.73
CA GLU A 92 -4.96 2.73 0.56
C GLU A 92 -4.73 1.26 0.90
N PHE A 93 -5.22 0.36 0.03
CA PHE A 93 -4.85 -1.05 0.02
C PHE A 93 -3.65 -1.25 -0.90
N LEU A 94 -2.58 -1.88 -0.39
CA LEU A 94 -1.41 -2.19 -1.21
C LEU A 94 -1.67 -3.40 -2.10
N ARG A 95 -1.35 -3.26 -3.37
CA ARG A 95 -1.41 -4.32 -4.37
C ARG A 95 -0.01 -4.58 -4.93
N GLY A 96 0.33 -5.85 -5.14
CA GLY A 96 1.54 -6.19 -5.89
C GLY A 96 1.47 -5.60 -7.29
N TRP A 97 2.55 -4.92 -7.71
CA TRP A 97 2.66 -4.44 -9.08
C TRP A 97 2.71 -5.62 -10.06
N ASP A 98 2.02 -5.49 -11.18
CA ASP A 98 1.85 -6.58 -12.16
C ASP A 98 3.16 -7.01 -12.82
N ASP A 99 4.10 -6.09 -13.00
CA ASP A 99 5.44 -6.32 -13.56
C ASP A 99 5.44 -7.23 -14.80
N GLY A 100 4.46 -7.03 -15.68
CA GLY A 100 4.32 -7.76 -16.93
C GLY A 100 3.66 -9.15 -16.82
N ARG A 101 3.12 -9.51 -15.65
CA ARG A 101 2.40 -10.78 -15.46
C ARG A 101 1.08 -10.86 -16.24
N GLY A 102 0.47 -9.72 -16.56
CA GLY A 102 -0.77 -9.65 -17.34
C GLY A 102 -2.07 -9.75 -16.54
N VAL A 103 -2.03 -9.63 -15.21
CA VAL A 103 -3.22 -9.61 -14.32
C VAL A 103 -3.78 -8.19 -14.18
N ASP A 104 -2.91 -7.18 -14.24
CA ASP A 104 -3.24 -5.75 -14.11
C ASP A 104 -2.47 -4.96 -15.19
N SER A 105 -2.65 -5.37 -16.44
CA SER A 105 -1.86 -4.90 -17.59
C SER A 105 -1.96 -3.39 -17.78
N GLY A 106 -0.82 -2.77 -18.10
CA GLY A 106 -0.73 -1.34 -18.40
C GLY A 106 -0.69 -0.44 -17.16
N ARG A 107 -0.67 -1.00 -15.97
CA ARG A 107 -0.57 -0.23 -14.74
C ARG A 107 0.87 0.16 -14.42
N ASN A 108 1.12 1.44 -14.24
CA ASN A 108 2.43 1.95 -13.87
C ASN A 108 2.74 1.68 -12.39
N PHE A 109 4.01 1.40 -12.10
CA PHE A 109 4.50 1.31 -10.73
C PHE A 109 4.19 2.59 -9.94
N GLY A 110 3.72 2.45 -8.70
CA GLY A 110 3.40 3.59 -7.82
C GLY A 110 2.09 4.33 -8.15
N SER A 111 1.32 3.89 -9.16
CA SER A 111 0.03 4.52 -9.48
C SER A 111 -1.09 4.09 -8.53
N SER A 112 -2.05 4.99 -8.30
CA SER A 112 -3.29 4.70 -7.57
C SER A 112 -4.39 4.15 -8.48
N GLN A 113 -5.38 3.48 -7.91
CA GLN A 113 -6.57 2.97 -8.59
C GLN A 113 -7.74 3.06 -7.60
N THR A 114 -8.87 3.58 -8.06
CA THR A 114 -10.10 3.63 -7.27
C THR A 114 -10.72 2.24 -7.12
N ASP A 115 -11.63 2.09 -6.16
CA ASP A 115 -12.43 0.88 -6.02
C ASP A 115 -13.32 0.64 -7.26
N ASP A 116 -13.54 -0.61 -7.60
CA ASP A 116 -14.40 -1.02 -8.71
C ASP A 116 -15.03 -2.38 -8.44
N PHE A 117 -16.23 -2.59 -8.99
CA PHE A 117 -16.90 -3.87 -9.02
C PHE A 117 -16.67 -4.57 -10.35
N LYS A 118 -16.28 -5.84 -10.29
CA LYS A 118 -16.30 -6.64 -11.51
C LYS A 118 -17.69 -6.64 -12.11
N SER A 119 -17.80 -6.30 -13.40
CA SER A 119 -19.07 -6.28 -14.15
C SER A 119 -19.83 -7.59 -13.97
N HIS A 120 -21.08 -7.49 -13.58
CA HIS A 120 -22.00 -8.62 -13.41
C HIS A 120 -23.43 -8.19 -13.75
N THR A 121 -24.29 -9.15 -14.00
CA THR A 121 -25.71 -8.93 -14.32
C THR A 121 -26.61 -9.70 -13.39
N HIS A 122 -27.80 -9.16 -13.15
CA HIS A 122 -28.87 -9.84 -12.44
C HIS A 122 -30.05 -10.06 -13.38
N THR A 123 -30.63 -11.26 -13.38
CA THR A 123 -31.85 -11.56 -14.12
C THR A 123 -33.03 -11.47 -13.15
N ILE A 124 -33.99 -10.59 -13.46
CA ILE A 124 -35.22 -10.45 -12.71
C ILE A 124 -36.34 -11.07 -13.55
N THR A 125 -36.94 -12.16 -13.09
CA THR A 125 -38.14 -12.74 -13.72
C THR A 125 -39.34 -12.04 -13.11
N THR A 126 -39.98 -11.17 -13.90
CA THR A 126 -41.27 -10.56 -13.54
C THR A 126 -42.39 -11.45 -14.03
N ARG A 127 -43.29 -11.91 -13.15
CA ARG A 127 -44.57 -12.50 -13.57
C ARG A 127 -45.45 -11.39 -14.07
N GLN A 128 -45.78 -11.42 -15.36
CA GLN A 128 -46.85 -10.59 -15.92
C GLN A 128 -48.15 -11.09 -15.30
N SER A 129 -48.80 -10.28 -14.46
CA SER A 129 -50.18 -10.58 -14.05
C SER A 129 -51.11 -10.22 -15.24
N THR A 130 -51.53 -11.24 -15.93
CA THR A 130 -52.66 -11.10 -16.89
C THR A 130 -53.95 -11.07 -16.10
N THR A 131 -54.26 -9.96 -15.44
CA THR A 131 -55.64 -9.68 -15.06
C THR A 131 -56.36 -9.22 -16.33
N ASN A 132 -56.97 -10.19 -17.05
CA ASN A 132 -58.02 -9.90 -18.02
C ASN A 132 -59.19 -9.28 -17.25
N SER A 133 -59.24 -7.98 -17.10
CA SER A 133 -60.47 -7.28 -16.83
C SER A 133 -61.10 -6.98 -18.20
N ALA A 134 -61.93 -7.92 -18.64
CA ALA A 134 -62.81 -7.69 -19.81
C ALA A 134 -63.90 -6.73 -19.39
N THR A 135 -63.76 -5.46 -19.73
CA THR A 135 -64.88 -4.54 -19.84
C THR A 135 -64.62 -3.58 -21.00
N SER A 136 -65.34 -3.86 -22.06
CA SER A 136 -65.71 -2.98 -23.18
C SER A 136 -64.70 -2.01 -23.80
N GLY A 137 -64.32 -2.29 -25.02
CA GLY A 137 -64.16 -1.25 -26.06
C GLY A 137 -62.73 -0.86 -26.41
N VAL A 138 -62.34 -1.32 -27.61
CA VAL A 138 -61.39 -0.71 -28.54
C VAL A 138 -59.91 -0.70 -28.16
N GLY A 139 -59.16 -1.53 -28.87
CA GLY A 139 -57.72 -1.38 -29.06
C GLY A 139 -56.86 -2.28 -28.17
N ALA A 140 -56.71 -3.55 -28.61
CA ALA A 140 -55.61 -4.38 -28.14
C ALA A 140 -54.25 -3.80 -28.62
N GLY A 141 -53.79 -2.78 -27.97
CA GLY A 141 -52.41 -2.35 -28.03
C GLY A 141 -51.58 -3.28 -27.15
N ASN A 142 -50.79 -4.14 -27.77
CA ASN A 142 -49.75 -4.89 -27.09
C ASN A 142 -48.74 -3.90 -26.51
N GLN A 143 -49.04 -3.37 -25.34
CA GLN A 143 -48.13 -2.48 -24.61
C GLN A 143 -47.00 -3.34 -24.06
N ASN A 144 -45.98 -3.54 -24.90
CA ASN A 144 -44.69 -4.05 -24.47
C ASN A 144 -44.05 -2.96 -23.61
N VAL A 145 -44.54 -2.79 -22.39
CA VAL A 145 -44.00 -1.85 -21.42
C VAL A 145 -42.65 -2.41 -20.94
N ASN A 146 -41.60 -2.00 -21.63
CA ASN A 146 -40.22 -2.17 -21.20
C ASN A 146 -40.06 -1.30 -19.93
N SER A 147 -40.59 -1.77 -18.82
CA SER A 147 -40.42 -1.08 -17.54
C SER A 147 -39.06 -1.46 -16.96
N THR A 148 -38.10 -0.57 -17.12
CA THR A 148 -36.85 -0.63 -16.36
C THR A 148 -37.17 -0.51 -14.89
N ARG A 149 -37.01 -1.60 -14.15
CA ARG A 149 -37.11 -1.57 -12.67
C ARG A 149 -35.72 -1.48 -12.09
N SER A 150 -35.48 -0.40 -11.37
CA SER A 150 -34.27 -0.23 -10.58
C SER A 150 -34.47 -0.87 -9.20
N THR A 151 -33.48 -1.57 -8.71
CA THR A 151 -33.41 -1.95 -7.29
C THR A 151 -32.96 -0.75 -6.46
N ASN A 152 -33.34 -0.70 -5.19
CA ASN A 152 -32.81 0.29 -4.28
C ASN A 152 -31.29 0.11 -4.15
N SER A 153 -30.57 1.24 -4.07
CA SER A 153 -29.15 1.20 -3.79
C SER A 153 -28.92 0.73 -2.35
N THR A 154 -28.00 -0.18 -2.16
CA THR A 154 -27.58 -0.69 -0.85
C THR A 154 -26.07 -0.66 -0.81
N GLY A 155 -25.48 -0.12 0.29
CA GLY A 155 -24.04 -0.03 0.47
C GLY A 155 -23.61 1.36 0.92
N GLY A 156 -22.29 1.54 1.04
CA GLY A 156 -21.66 2.80 1.36
C GLY A 156 -21.11 3.50 0.13
N THR A 157 -20.19 4.43 0.38
CA THR A 157 -19.50 5.21 -0.68
C THR A 157 -18.28 4.48 -1.27
N GLU A 158 -17.92 3.32 -0.71
CA GLU A 158 -16.71 2.59 -1.06
C GLU A 158 -16.93 1.08 -0.88
N THR A 159 -16.39 0.29 -1.79
CA THR A 159 -16.33 -1.17 -1.66
C THR A 159 -15.04 -1.57 -0.97
N ARG A 160 -15.13 -2.13 0.23
CA ARG A 160 -13.96 -2.56 0.99
C ARG A 160 -14.20 -3.82 1.81
N PRO A 161 -13.19 -4.70 1.99
CA PRO A 161 -13.25 -5.77 2.97
C PRO A 161 -13.18 -5.20 4.40
N ARG A 162 -13.42 -6.05 5.42
CA ARG A 162 -13.11 -5.68 6.80
C ARG A 162 -11.61 -5.42 6.93
N ASN A 163 -11.24 -4.32 7.57
CA ASN A 163 -9.85 -3.89 7.68
C ASN A 163 -9.56 -3.26 9.04
N VAL A 164 -8.27 -3.07 9.33
CA VAL A 164 -7.76 -2.34 10.50
C VAL A 164 -6.77 -1.31 9.99
N ALA A 165 -6.92 -0.05 10.41
CA ALA A 165 -6.01 1.03 10.04
C ALA A 165 -4.75 0.98 10.92
N LEU A 166 -3.59 0.86 10.29
CA LEU A 166 -2.27 0.97 10.90
C LEU A 166 -1.47 2.06 10.19
N LEU A 167 -0.45 2.59 10.86
CA LEU A 167 0.41 3.62 10.27
C LEU A 167 1.33 3.01 9.22
N ALA A 168 1.18 3.41 7.96
CA ALA A 168 2.14 3.07 6.91
C ALA A 168 3.40 3.93 7.06
N CYS A 169 4.56 3.29 7.09
CA CYS A 169 5.88 3.91 7.22
C CYS A 169 6.82 3.38 6.15
N ILE A 170 7.76 4.22 5.72
CA ILE A 170 8.81 3.86 4.77
C ILE A 170 10.18 4.06 5.41
N LYS A 171 11.10 3.10 5.19
CA LYS A 171 12.49 3.16 5.66
C LYS A 171 13.27 4.20 4.84
N TYR A 172 13.99 5.07 5.52
CA TYR A 172 14.93 6.02 4.90
C TYR A 172 16.38 5.67 5.14
#